data_2cf6c0fff94dab6b9c282c3b72aba987
#
_entry.id   2cf6c0fff94dab6b9c282c3b72aba987
#
_cell.length_a   1.000
_cell.length_b   1.000
_cell.length_c   1.000
_cell.angle_alpha   90.00
_cell.angle_beta   90.00
_cell.angle_gamma   90.00
#
_symmetry.space_group_name_H-M   'P 1'
#
loop_
_entity.id
_entity.type
_entity.pdbx_description
1 polymer ?
#
loop_
_entity_poly.entity_id
_entity_poly.type
_entity_poly.pdbx_seq_one_letter_code
_entity_poly.pdbx_strand_id
1 'polypeptide(L)'
;MEELLTRYPALKSCAGEIGKTAEILISGFKAGNKLMLCGNGGSCADCEHITGELMKGFLSRRPISTEKKAKMKKLNPDIGEDVLSKLQLAVPAIPLPSLTGLNSAFCNDVDPSLVYAQELMGLGTPGDMLLCISTSGNSANCAAAAEVGKALGLTVIALTGAKGGRLKEKADICICVPETETFKVQELHLPVYHYLCAEVEATIFG
;
A
#
# COMPACT_ATOMS: atom_id res chain seq x y z
N MET A 1 9.33 -12.16 -9.89
CA MET A 1 9.66 -11.23 -10.99
C MET A 1 9.54 -11.87 -12.37
N GLU A 2 10.18 -13.01 -12.63
CA GLU A 2 10.19 -13.65 -13.97
C GLU A 2 8.77 -13.95 -14.51
N GLU A 3 7.89 -14.50 -13.71
CA GLU A 3 6.49 -14.77 -14.09
C GLU A 3 5.75 -13.48 -14.44
N LEU A 4 5.91 -12.41 -13.63
CA LEU A 4 5.31 -11.10 -13.93
C LEU A 4 5.73 -10.59 -15.30
N LEU A 5 7.03 -10.60 -15.59
CA LEU A 5 7.58 -10.08 -16.84
C LEU A 5 7.30 -10.97 -18.06
N THR A 6 7.04 -12.25 -17.85
CA THR A 6 6.58 -13.16 -18.89
C THR A 6 5.14 -12.88 -19.28
N ARG A 7 4.26 -12.67 -18.30
CA ARG A 7 2.84 -12.35 -18.52
C ARG A 7 2.63 -10.91 -19.00
N TYR A 8 3.45 -9.97 -18.52
CA TYR A 8 3.35 -8.54 -18.80
C TYR A 8 4.69 -7.97 -19.28
N PRO A 9 5.14 -8.28 -20.51
CA PRO A 9 6.46 -7.87 -21.01
C PRO A 9 6.69 -6.36 -21.02
N ALA A 10 5.62 -5.55 -21.10
CA ALA A 10 5.70 -4.09 -21.05
C ALA A 10 6.33 -3.59 -19.74
N LEU A 11 6.15 -4.30 -18.62
CA LEU A 11 6.68 -3.93 -17.31
C LEU A 11 8.19 -4.11 -17.16
N LYS A 12 8.89 -4.66 -18.17
CA LYS A 12 10.35 -4.76 -18.15
C LYS A 12 11.05 -3.41 -17.95
N SER A 13 10.44 -2.32 -18.46
CA SER A 13 10.99 -0.97 -18.34
C SER A 13 11.01 -0.41 -16.91
N CYS A 14 10.20 -0.96 -15.99
CA CYS A 14 10.13 -0.54 -14.57
C CYS A 14 10.37 -1.72 -13.58
N ALA A 15 10.92 -2.82 -14.08
CA ALA A 15 11.15 -4.02 -13.25
C ALA A 15 12.10 -3.75 -12.06
N GLY A 16 13.09 -2.88 -12.24
CA GLY A 16 14.03 -2.48 -11.19
C GLY A 16 13.31 -1.76 -10.02
N GLU A 17 12.44 -0.81 -10.35
CA GLU A 17 11.65 -0.06 -9.36
C GLU A 17 10.64 -0.97 -8.67
N ILE A 18 10.03 -1.90 -9.38
CA ILE A 18 9.11 -2.91 -8.79
C ILE A 18 9.86 -3.77 -7.77
N GLY A 19 11.04 -4.29 -8.13
CA GLY A 19 11.85 -5.11 -7.23
C GLY A 19 12.29 -4.35 -5.97
N LYS A 20 12.81 -3.13 -6.13
CA LYS A 20 13.18 -2.26 -5.00
C LYS A 20 11.99 -1.91 -4.11
N THR A 21 10.82 -1.70 -4.69
CA THR A 21 9.59 -1.45 -3.92
C THR A 21 9.22 -2.67 -3.06
N ALA A 22 9.32 -3.88 -3.59
CA ALA A 22 9.09 -5.09 -2.81
C ALA A 22 10.06 -5.19 -1.61
N GLU A 23 11.35 -4.89 -1.81
CA GLU A 23 12.36 -4.86 -0.74
C GLU A 23 12.02 -3.82 0.35
N ILE A 24 11.60 -2.61 -0.05
CA ILE A 24 11.18 -1.55 0.88
C ILE A 24 9.98 -2.01 1.72
N LEU A 25 8.95 -2.57 1.10
CA LEU A 25 7.76 -3.04 1.79
C LEU A 25 8.09 -4.16 2.77
N ILE A 26 8.86 -5.15 2.35
CA ILE A 26 9.29 -6.28 3.18
C ILE A 26 10.10 -5.79 4.39
N SER A 27 11.07 -4.90 4.16
CA SER A 27 11.91 -4.35 5.21
C SER A 27 11.11 -3.53 6.23
N GLY A 28 10.19 -2.69 5.74
CA GLY A 28 9.31 -1.88 6.58
C GLY A 28 8.40 -2.74 7.45
N PHE A 29 7.74 -3.76 6.87
CA PHE A 29 6.89 -4.66 7.65
C PHE A 29 7.68 -5.52 8.66
N LYS A 30 8.89 -5.97 8.31
CA LYS A 30 9.78 -6.68 9.27
C LYS A 30 10.21 -5.78 10.42
N ALA A 31 10.34 -4.48 10.20
CA ALA A 31 10.62 -3.49 11.24
C ALA A 31 9.39 -3.13 12.10
N GLY A 32 8.20 -3.65 11.77
CA GLY A 32 6.95 -3.37 12.49
C GLY A 32 6.21 -2.12 12.02
N ASN A 33 6.64 -1.51 10.92
CA ASN A 33 6.00 -0.34 10.34
C ASN A 33 4.74 -0.71 9.56
N LYS A 34 3.88 0.28 9.27
CA LYS A 34 2.66 0.13 8.47
C LYS A 34 2.80 0.76 7.09
N LEU A 35 1.98 0.29 6.16
CA LEU A 35 1.78 0.89 4.84
C LEU A 35 0.49 1.71 4.85
N MET A 36 0.57 2.98 4.49
CA MET A 36 -0.59 3.81 4.18
C MET A 36 -0.68 3.99 2.66
N LEU A 37 -1.92 4.05 2.13
CA LEU A 37 -2.14 4.11 0.69
C LEU A 37 -3.09 5.25 0.37
N CYS A 38 -2.80 6.02 -0.68
CA CYS A 38 -3.71 7.05 -1.18
C CYS A 38 -3.82 7.02 -2.70
N GLY A 39 -5.01 7.35 -3.19
CA GLY A 39 -5.35 7.38 -4.60
C GLY A 39 -6.80 7.84 -4.80
N ASN A 40 -7.17 8.19 -6.03
CA ASN A 40 -8.50 8.70 -6.36
C ASN A 40 -9.19 7.80 -7.39
N GLY A 41 -10.53 7.70 -7.35
CA GLY A 41 -11.32 6.94 -8.30
C GLY A 41 -10.90 5.46 -8.35
N GLY A 42 -10.50 4.94 -9.52
CA GLY A 42 -10.00 3.58 -9.66
C GLY A 42 -8.78 3.30 -8.78
N SER A 43 -7.87 4.28 -8.64
CA SER A 43 -6.71 4.14 -7.75
C SER A 43 -7.08 4.12 -6.25
N CYS A 44 -8.25 4.67 -5.86
CA CYS A 44 -8.82 4.47 -4.52
C CYS A 44 -9.21 3.00 -4.32
N ALA A 45 -9.89 2.40 -5.30
CA ALA A 45 -10.24 0.98 -5.27
C ALA A 45 -8.99 0.08 -5.23
N ASP A 46 -7.91 0.45 -5.95
CA ASP A 46 -6.61 -0.23 -5.87
C ASP A 46 -6.04 -0.19 -4.44
N CYS A 47 -6.14 0.94 -3.73
CA CYS A 47 -5.68 1.05 -2.34
C CYS A 47 -6.42 0.07 -1.42
N GLU A 48 -7.74 -0.05 -1.58
CA GLU A 48 -8.56 -1.00 -0.81
C GLU A 48 -8.24 -2.45 -1.18
N HIS A 49 -8.04 -2.75 -2.47
CA HIS A 49 -7.66 -4.06 -2.94
C HIS A 49 -6.32 -4.51 -2.35
N ILE A 50 -5.27 -3.68 -2.47
CA ILE A 50 -3.94 -3.94 -1.89
C ILE A 50 -4.06 -4.19 -0.38
N THR A 51 -4.84 -3.36 0.33
CA THR A 51 -5.06 -3.53 1.77
C THR A 51 -5.70 -4.88 2.08
N GLY A 52 -6.70 -5.29 1.30
CA GLY A 52 -7.34 -6.59 1.44
C GLY A 52 -6.35 -7.75 1.31
N GLU A 53 -5.45 -7.71 0.31
CA GLU A 53 -4.47 -8.77 0.07
C GLU A 53 -3.36 -8.81 1.13
N LEU A 54 -3.00 -7.66 1.71
CA LEU A 54 -1.99 -7.57 2.76
C LEU A 54 -2.54 -7.97 4.14
N MET A 55 -3.80 -7.68 4.43
CA MET A 55 -4.39 -7.89 5.76
C MET A 55 -5.06 -9.25 5.95
N LYS A 56 -5.15 -10.10 4.92
CA LYS A 56 -5.56 -11.51 4.99
C LYS A 56 -4.67 -12.36 4.07
N GLY A 57 -4.83 -13.67 4.08
CA GLY A 57 -4.17 -14.56 3.11
C GLY A 57 -4.54 -14.19 1.67
N PHE A 58 -3.54 -14.07 0.80
CA PHE A 58 -3.67 -13.78 -0.63
C PHE A 58 -3.51 -15.07 -1.46
N LEU A 59 -2.29 -15.57 -1.60
CA LEU A 59 -1.99 -16.83 -2.29
C LEU A 59 -1.88 -18.01 -1.32
N SER A 60 -1.63 -17.74 -0.05
CA SER A 60 -1.51 -18.74 1.01
C SER A 60 -2.44 -18.43 2.17
N ARG A 61 -2.82 -19.46 2.93
CA ARG A 61 -3.44 -19.25 4.23
C ARG A 61 -2.34 -18.82 5.21
N ARG A 62 -2.66 -17.84 6.07
CA ARG A 62 -1.77 -17.31 7.10
C ARG A 62 -2.33 -17.61 8.49
N PRO A 63 -2.43 -18.89 8.91
CA PRO A 63 -3.01 -19.23 10.21
C PRO A 63 -2.20 -18.61 11.34
N ILE A 64 -2.88 -18.22 12.42
CA ILE A 64 -2.21 -17.75 13.64
C ILE A 64 -1.35 -18.89 14.18
N SER A 65 -0.07 -18.61 14.47
CA SER A 65 0.86 -19.60 15.06
C SER A 65 0.40 -20.05 16.44
N THR A 66 0.80 -21.25 16.82
CA THR A 66 0.51 -21.82 18.17
C THR A 66 0.99 -20.88 19.28
N GLU A 67 2.18 -20.29 19.11
CA GLU A 67 2.74 -19.34 20.06
C GLU A 67 1.87 -18.07 20.20
N LYS A 68 1.44 -17.49 19.06
CA LYS A 68 0.56 -16.31 19.08
C LYS A 68 -0.81 -16.62 19.71
N LYS A 69 -1.39 -17.78 19.41
CA LYS A 69 -2.62 -18.26 20.06
C LYS A 69 -2.44 -18.37 21.58
N ALA A 70 -1.34 -18.94 22.04
CA ALA A 70 -1.03 -19.06 23.47
C ALA A 70 -0.90 -17.69 24.14
N LYS A 71 -0.22 -16.73 23.49
CA LYS A 71 -0.13 -15.33 23.99
C LYS A 71 -1.52 -14.67 24.10
N MET A 72 -2.37 -14.85 23.08
CA MET A 72 -3.74 -14.30 23.09
C MET A 72 -4.59 -14.90 24.22
N LYS A 73 -4.53 -16.22 24.42
CA LYS A 73 -5.22 -16.91 25.51
C LYS A 73 -4.70 -16.49 26.90
N LYS A 74 -3.40 -16.19 27.03
CA LYS A 74 -2.84 -15.68 28.29
C LYS A 74 -3.41 -14.30 28.66
N LEU A 75 -3.64 -13.43 27.66
CA LEU A 75 -4.20 -12.09 27.84
C LEU A 75 -5.72 -12.10 28.01
N ASN A 76 -6.38 -13.00 27.30
CA ASN A 76 -7.83 -13.22 27.38
C ASN A 76 -8.12 -14.73 27.39
N PRO A 77 -8.27 -15.36 28.59
CA PRO A 77 -8.53 -16.80 28.70
C PRO A 77 -9.85 -17.22 28.07
N ASP A 78 -10.82 -16.33 27.97
CA ASP A 78 -12.16 -16.62 27.47
C ASP A 78 -12.27 -16.55 25.93
N ILE A 79 -11.18 -16.23 25.22
CA ILE A 79 -11.20 -16.20 23.76
C ILE A 79 -11.46 -17.59 23.18
N GLY A 80 -12.54 -17.71 22.39
CA GLY A 80 -12.97 -18.99 21.80
C GLY A 80 -11.98 -19.57 20.78
N GLU A 81 -11.84 -20.90 20.76
CA GLU A 81 -11.00 -21.59 19.79
C GLU A 81 -11.51 -21.42 18.35
N ASP A 82 -12.83 -21.30 18.17
CA ASP A 82 -13.47 -21.03 16.90
C ASP A 82 -13.02 -19.68 16.29
N VAL A 83 -12.84 -18.65 17.13
CA VAL A 83 -12.29 -17.35 16.75
C VAL A 83 -10.82 -17.50 16.33
N LEU A 84 -10.00 -18.09 17.20
CA LEU A 84 -8.57 -18.26 16.97
C LEU A 84 -8.24 -19.11 15.74
N SER A 85 -9.11 -20.07 15.40
CA SER A 85 -8.91 -20.97 14.26
C SER A 85 -9.19 -20.30 12.90
N LYS A 86 -10.00 -19.23 12.88
CA LYS A 86 -10.41 -18.51 11.66
C LYS A 86 -9.60 -17.26 11.38
N LEU A 87 -8.94 -16.69 12.39
CA LEU A 87 -8.11 -15.50 12.23
C LEU A 87 -6.81 -15.83 11.49
N GLN A 88 -6.30 -14.84 10.77
CA GLN A 88 -5.09 -14.94 9.95
C GLN A 88 -4.04 -13.91 10.37
N LEU A 89 -2.78 -14.21 10.10
CA LEU A 89 -1.71 -13.23 10.25
C LEU A 89 -1.84 -12.17 9.14
N ALA A 90 -1.51 -10.92 9.49
CA ALA A 90 -1.60 -9.77 8.61
C ALA A 90 -0.38 -8.86 8.77
N VAL A 91 -0.08 -8.08 7.75
CA VAL A 91 0.76 -6.89 7.86
C VAL A 91 -0.13 -5.64 7.86
N PRO A 92 0.21 -4.58 8.61
CA PRO A 92 -0.66 -3.42 8.77
C PRO A 92 -0.66 -2.56 7.50
N ALA A 93 -1.83 -2.45 6.85
CA ALA A 93 -2.06 -1.59 5.69
C ALA A 93 -3.35 -0.77 5.91
N ILE A 94 -3.30 0.53 5.58
CA ILE A 94 -4.41 1.47 5.80
C ILE A 94 -4.70 2.23 4.51
N PRO A 95 -5.86 2.01 3.87
CA PRO A 95 -6.28 2.80 2.72
C PRO A 95 -6.88 4.11 3.22
N LEU A 96 -6.15 5.22 3.07
CA LEU A 96 -6.60 6.54 3.50
C LEU A 96 -7.98 6.93 2.92
N PRO A 97 -8.28 6.66 1.64
CA PRO A 97 -9.60 6.99 1.09
C PRO A 97 -10.79 6.37 1.83
N SER A 98 -10.58 5.31 2.61
CA SER A 98 -11.66 4.62 3.36
C SER A 98 -12.04 5.31 4.67
N LEU A 99 -11.35 6.37 5.07
CA LEU A 99 -11.72 7.21 6.23
C LEU A 99 -12.83 8.21 5.84
N THR A 100 -13.94 7.70 5.33
CA THR A 100 -15.00 8.46 4.65
C THR A 100 -15.53 9.66 5.44
N GLY A 101 -15.73 9.52 6.75
CA GLY A 101 -16.18 10.61 7.61
C GLY A 101 -15.19 11.78 7.67
N LEU A 102 -13.91 11.48 7.88
CA LEU A 102 -12.84 12.47 7.89
C LEU A 102 -12.66 13.09 6.50
N ASN A 103 -12.62 12.25 5.46
CA ASN A 103 -12.52 12.71 4.07
C ASN A 103 -13.62 13.71 3.73
N SER A 104 -14.88 13.39 4.04
CA SER A 104 -16.02 14.26 3.78
C SER A 104 -15.92 15.58 4.54
N ALA A 105 -15.65 15.54 5.83
CA ALA A 105 -15.54 16.72 6.67
C ALA A 105 -14.38 17.62 6.24
N PHE A 106 -13.18 17.07 6.09
CA PHE A 106 -12.00 17.86 5.77
C PHE A 106 -12.07 18.49 4.36
N CYS A 107 -12.62 17.73 3.38
CA CYS A 107 -12.84 18.29 2.04
C CYS A 107 -13.84 19.45 2.02
N ASN A 108 -14.86 19.43 2.89
CA ASN A 108 -15.85 20.49 2.98
C ASN A 108 -15.36 21.70 3.78
N ASP A 109 -14.68 21.46 4.90
CA ASP A 109 -14.39 22.48 5.91
C ASP A 109 -13.03 23.17 5.69
N VAL A 110 -12.09 22.51 4.99
CA VAL A 110 -10.70 22.98 4.87
C VAL A 110 -10.24 23.00 3.40
N ASP A 111 -9.74 21.87 2.89
CA ASP A 111 -9.18 21.78 1.53
C ASP A 111 -9.12 20.31 1.04
N PRO A 112 -9.84 19.96 -0.02
CA PRO A 112 -9.80 18.60 -0.58
C PRO A 112 -8.41 18.19 -1.12
N SER A 113 -7.55 19.15 -1.45
CA SER A 113 -6.20 18.85 -1.91
C SER A 113 -5.25 18.40 -0.79
N LEU A 114 -5.64 18.56 0.47
CA LEU A 114 -4.82 18.23 1.65
C LEU A 114 -5.37 17.05 2.45
N VAL A 115 -6.48 16.44 2.03
CA VAL A 115 -7.18 15.43 2.84
C VAL A 115 -6.27 14.25 3.26
N TYR A 116 -5.54 13.64 2.33
CA TYR A 116 -4.62 12.55 2.64
C TYR A 116 -3.40 13.00 3.47
N ALA A 117 -2.94 14.23 3.26
CA ALA A 117 -1.89 14.83 4.07
C ALA A 117 -2.36 14.99 5.53
N GLN A 118 -3.62 15.42 5.75
CA GLN A 118 -4.20 15.50 7.09
C GLN A 118 -4.31 14.14 7.79
N GLU A 119 -4.68 13.13 7.04
CA GLU A 119 -4.75 11.76 7.59
C GLU A 119 -3.37 11.24 8.02
N LEU A 120 -2.32 11.57 7.26
CA LEU A 120 -0.94 11.25 7.64
C LEU A 120 -0.50 11.95 8.92
N MET A 121 -0.96 13.18 9.19
CA MET A 121 -0.69 13.88 10.45
C MET A 121 -1.21 13.12 11.67
N GLY A 122 -2.33 12.39 11.51
CA GLY A 122 -2.92 11.59 12.60
C GLY A 122 -2.39 10.16 12.69
N LEU A 123 -1.92 9.59 11.59
CA LEU A 123 -1.60 8.15 11.48
C LEU A 123 -0.11 7.87 11.26
N GLY A 124 0.63 8.81 10.66
CA GLY A 124 2.00 8.58 10.23
C GLY A 124 3.00 8.64 11.38
N THR A 125 3.92 7.69 11.40
CA THR A 125 5.08 7.67 12.31
C THR A 125 6.36 7.43 11.51
N PRO A 126 7.51 7.96 11.96
CA PRO A 126 8.77 7.76 11.25
C PRO A 126 9.07 6.28 11.01
N GLY A 127 9.50 5.95 9.80
CA GLY A 127 9.76 4.59 9.35
C GLY A 127 8.59 3.91 8.65
N ASP A 128 7.37 4.43 8.77
CA ASP A 128 6.22 3.95 8.00
C ASP A 128 6.41 4.15 6.49
N MET A 129 5.54 3.55 5.70
CA MET A 129 5.56 3.62 4.24
C MET A 129 4.27 4.26 3.73
N LEU A 130 4.38 5.06 2.67
CA LEU A 130 3.24 5.65 1.96
C LEU A 130 3.30 5.23 0.49
N LEU A 131 2.24 4.62 -0.02
CA LEU A 131 2.06 4.34 -1.45
C LEU A 131 1.05 5.32 -2.05
N CYS A 132 1.52 6.21 -2.92
CA CYS A 132 0.70 7.14 -3.69
C CYS A 132 0.39 6.57 -5.08
N ILE A 133 -0.88 6.30 -5.38
CA ILE A 133 -1.32 5.76 -6.67
C ILE A 133 -2.01 6.86 -7.47
N SER A 134 -1.44 7.22 -8.62
CA SER A 134 -2.01 8.24 -9.51
C SER A 134 -1.59 8.00 -10.96
N THR A 135 -2.52 7.73 -11.85
CA THR A 135 -2.24 7.43 -13.27
C THR A 135 -1.49 8.55 -13.97
N SER A 136 -1.80 9.80 -13.68
CA SER A 136 -1.08 10.97 -14.21
C SER A 136 0.16 11.35 -13.40
N GLY A 137 0.25 10.90 -12.13
CA GLY A 137 1.22 11.36 -11.15
C GLY A 137 1.03 12.81 -10.69
N ASN A 138 -0.11 13.45 -11.03
CA ASN A 138 -0.36 14.88 -10.80
C ASN A 138 -1.50 15.20 -9.84
N SER A 139 -2.14 14.20 -9.22
CA SER A 139 -3.21 14.39 -8.23
C SER A 139 -2.71 15.25 -7.07
N ALA A 140 -3.33 16.39 -6.84
CA ALA A 140 -2.88 17.39 -5.85
C ALA A 140 -2.83 16.80 -4.43
N ASN A 141 -3.87 16.05 -4.03
CA ASN A 141 -3.95 15.43 -2.71
C ASN A 141 -2.89 14.33 -2.51
N CYS A 142 -2.59 13.51 -3.54
CA CYS A 142 -1.51 12.53 -3.47
C CYS A 142 -0.13 13.23 -3.40
N ALA A 143 0.07 14.32 -4.15
CA ALA A 143 1.31 15.07 -4.12
C ALA A 143 1.55 15.75 -2.75
N ALA A 144 0.50 16.30 -2.14
CA ALA A 144 0.55 16.86 -0.78
C ALA A 144 0.84 15.77 0.26
N ALA A 145 0.20 14.60 0.12
CA ALA A 145 0.47 13.45 0.97
C ALA A 145 1.94 12.99 0.88
N ALA A 146 2.52 12.97 -0.32
CA ALA A 146 3.92 12.64 -0.52
C ALA A 146 4.87 13.63 0.19
N GLU A 147 4.59 14.94 0.10
CA GLU A 147 5.37 15.97 0.80
C GLU A 147 5.31 15.82 2.32
N VAL A 148 4.10 15.67 2.85
CA VAL A 148 3.89 15.50 4.30
C VAL A 148 4.44 14.17 4.79
N GLY A 149 4.27 13.08 4.02
CA GLY A 149 4.84 11.77 4.34
C GLY A 149 6.36 11.86 4.53
N LYS A 150 7.08 12.51 3.59
CA LYS A 150 8.53 12.73 3.74
C LYS A 150 8.88 13.58 4.96
N ALA A 151 8.12 14.64 5.22
CA ALA A 151 8.34 15.50 6.39
C ALA A 151 8.14 14.76 7.72
N LEU A 152 7.27 13.75 7.75
CA LEU A 152 7.04 12.86 8.90
C LEU A 152 8.04 11.69 8.98
N GLY A 153 8.97 11.56 8.02
CA GLY A 153 9.96 10.48 8.00
C GLY A 153 9.45 9.16 7.46
N LEU A 154 8.42 9.20 6.62
CA LEU A 154 7.93 8.03 5.90
C LEU A 154 8.76 7.77 4.63
N THR A 155 8.85 6.51 4.22
CA THR A 155 9.33 6.16 2.87
C THR A 155 8.18 6.30 1.89
N VAL A 156 8.31 7.21 0.93
CA VAL A 156 7.27 7.53 -0.06
C VAL A 156 7.51 6.77 -1.36
N ILE A 157 6.52 5.97 -1.75
CA ILE A 157 6.48 5.17 -2.97
C ILE A 157 5.39 5.75 -3.87
N ALA A 158 5.66 5.89 -5.17
CA ALA A 158 4.65 6.27 -6.15
C ALA A 158 4.44 5.16 -7.19
N LEU A 159 3.17 4.97 -7.60
CA LEU A 159 2.77 4.10 -8.70
C LEU A 159 1.99 4.93 -9.72
N THR A 160 2.57 5.11 -10.92
CA THR A 160 2.09 6.10 -11.89
C THR A 160 2.15 5.56 -13.32
N GLY A 161 1.60 6.31 -14.28
CA GLY A 161 1.86 6.10 -15.71
C GLY A 161 3.24 6.62 -16.13
N ALA A 162 3.54 6.49 -17.42
CA ALA A 162 4.88 6.67 -18.01
C ALA A 162 5.58 8.01 -17.69
N LYS A 163 4.81 9.08 -17.52
CA LYS A 163 5.37 10.42 -17.25
C LYS A 163 5.78 10.64 -15.79
N GLY A 164 5.22 9.88 -14.85
CA GLY A 164 5.49 10.01 -13.41
C GLY A 164 4.90 11.26 -12.75
N GLY A 165 4.74 12.35 -13.48
CA GLY A 165 4.20 13.61 -12.99
C GLY A 165 4.93 14.17 -11.76
N ARG A 166 4.25 14.97 -10.97
CA ARG A 166 4.76 15.57 -9.72
C ARG A 166 5.19 14.53 -8.69
N LEU A 167 4.54 13.36 -8.67
CA LEU A 167 4.87 12.30 -7.72
C LEU A 167 6.26 11.72 -7.94
N LYS A 168 6.74 11.65 -9.19
CA LYS A 168 8.08 11.15 -9.52
C LYS A 168 9.20 11.97 -8.85
N GLU A 169 8.98 13.29 -8.72
CA GLU A 169 9.96 14.20 -8.09
C GLU A 169 9.89 14.16 -6.56
N LYS A 170 8.74 13.76 -5.99
CA LYS A 170 8.47 13.80 -4.55
C LYS A 170 8.71 12.45 -3.86
N ALA A 171 8.53 11.35 -4.57
CA ALA A 171 8.69 10.01 -4.02
C ALA A 171 10.18 9.62 -3.88
N ASP A 172 10.47 8.71 -2.96
CA ASP A 172 11.79 8.09 -2.83
C ASP A 172 12.00 7.03 -3.91
N ILE A 173 10.90 6.41 -4.36
CA ILE A 173 10.88 5.51 -5.51
C ILE A 173 9.57 5.70 -6.28
N CYS A 174 9.64 5.68 -7.62
CA CYS A 174 8.48 5.83 -8.47
C CYS A 174 8.45 4.72 -9.54
N ILE A 175 7.45 3.86 -9.47
CA ILE A 175 7.15 2.88 -10.51
C ILE A 175 6.33 3.59 -11.59
N CYS A 176 6.94 3.80 -12.76
CA CYS A 176 6.28 4.40 -13.93
C CYS A 176 5.94 3.29 -14.93
N VAL A 177 4.69 2.80 -14.95
CA VAL A 177 4.27 1.83 -15.97
C VAL A 177 4.22 2.48 -17.36
N PRO A 178 4.56 1.76 -18.45
CA PRO A 178 4.79 2.37 -19.77
C PRO A 178 3.51 2.66 -20.56
N GLU A 179 2.54 3.30 -19.90
CA GLU A 179 1.25 3.71 -20.49
C GLU A 179 0.89 5.14 -20.09
N THR A 180 0.06 5.80 -20.88
CA THR A 180 -0.36 7.20 -20.63
C THR A 180 -1.86 7.38 -20.54
N GLU A 181 -2.65 6.48 -21.14
CA GLU A 181 -4.10 6.51 -21.04
C GLU A 181 -4.54 5.91 -19.70
N THR A 182 -5.40 6.63 -18.98
CA THR A 182 -5.77 6.31 -17.59
C THR A 182 -6.15 4.84 -17.38
N PHE A 183 -7.03 4.28 -18.19
CA PHE A 183 -7.47 2.89 -17.99
C PHE A 183 -6.36 1.87 -18.30
N LYS A 184 -5.50 2.13 -19.32
CA LYS A 184 -4.35 1.26 -19.62
C LYS A 184 -3.28 1.31 -18.53
N VAL A 185 -3.06 2.47 -17.93
CA VAL A 185 -2.20 2.61 -16.76
C VAL A 185 -2.73 1.76 -15.60
N GLN A 186 -4.05 1.83 -15.31
CA GLN A 186 -4.70 1.04 -14.27
C GLN A 186 -4.61 -0.47 -14.56
N GLU A 187 -4.77 -0.89 -15.82
CA GLU A 187 -4.57 -2.30 -16.21
C GLU A 187 -3.17 -2.82 -15.91
N LEU A 188 -2.14 -1.97 -15.94
CA LEU A 188 -0.77 -2.33 -15.58
C LEU A 188 -0.46 -2.14 -14.07
N HIS A 189 -1.18 -1.28 -13.36
CA HIS A 189 -1.07 -1.17 -11.91
C HIS A 189 -1.45 -2.48 -11.21
N LEU A 190 -2.52 -3.13 -11.66
CA LEU A 190 -3.03 -4.37 -11.09
C LEU A 190 -1.96 -5.48 -10.95
N PRO A 191 -1.29 -5.92 -12.03
CA PRO A 191 -0.27 -6.96 -11.92
C PRO A 191 0.96 -6.52 -11.10
N VAL A 192 1.29 -5.22 -11.09
CA VAL A 192 2.38 -4.69 -10.27
C VAL A 192 2.06 -4.88 -8.80
N TYR A 193 0.92 -4.39 -8.31
CA TYR A 193 0.64 -4.52 -6.89
C TYR A 193 0.30 -5.96 -6.46
N HIS A 194 -0.26 -6.80 -7.33
CA HIS A 194 -0.40 -8.23 -7.04
C HIS A 194 0.97 -8.89 -6.83
N TYR A 195 1.95 -8.56 -7.67
CA TYR A 195 3.32 -9.04 -7.48
C TYR A 195 3.89 -8.57 -6.13
N LEU A 196 3.74 -7.28 -5.78
CA LEU A 196 4.21 -6.74 -4.51
C LEU A 196 3.57 -7.46 -3.31
N CYS A 197 2.25 -7.67 -3.34
CA CYS A 197 1.53 -8.39 -2.28
C CYS A 197 2.01 -9.86 -2.17
N ALA A 198 2.23 -10.54 -3.30
CA ALA A 198 2.70 -11.92 -3.32
C ALA A 198 4.13 -12.06 -2.75
N GLU A 199 5.04 -11.14 -3.11
CA GLU A 199 6.42 -11.14 -2.59
C GLU A 199 6.46 -10.85 -1.08
N VAL A 200 5.65 -9.90 -0.61
CA VAL A 200 5.48 -9.63 0.83
C VAL A 200 4.97 -10.86 1.55
N GLU A 201 3.91 -11.50 1.02
CA GLU A 201 3.32 -12.71 1.62
C GLU A 201 4.35 -13.84 1.70
N ALA A 202 4.99 -14.16 0.59
CA ALA A 202 5.97 -15.25 0.52
C ALA A 202 7.17 -15.04 1.46
N THR A 203 7.61 -13.78 1.61
CA THR A 203 8.80 -13.47 2.43
C THR A 203 8.51 -13.34 3.92
N ILE A 204 7.30 -12.93 4.31
CA ILE A 204 6.95 -12.69 5.72
C ILE A 204 6.26 -13.91 6.35
N PHE A 205 5.49 -14.66 5.57
CA PHE A 205 4.64 -15.73 6.08
C PHE A 205 4.95 -17.11 5.46
N GLY A 206 5.85 -17.17 4.45
CA GLY A 206 6.24 -18.41 3.74
C GLY A 206 7.27 -19.27 4.46
#